data_a3862be228193a358ceffac784d45a9e
#
_entry.id   a3862be228193a358ceffac784d45a9e
#
_cell.length_a   1.000
_cell.length_b   1.000
_cell.length_c   1.000
_cell.angle_alpha   90.00
_cell.angle_beta   90.00
_cell.angle_gamma   90.00
#
_symmetry.space_group_name_H-M   'P 1'
#
loop_
_entity.id
_entity.type
_entity.pdbx_description
1 polymer ?
#
loop_
_entity_poly.entity_id
_entity_poly.type
_entity_poly.pdbx_seq_one_letter_code
_entity_poly.pdbx_strand_id
1 'polypeptide(L)'
;MTTDTTTLVRPAESTTPIPTPTPTPSPQRRRFEATLTGGTPDRVPVTAWQHHIPEESDIEALADRVAADTARFGWDWIKINPRATYLPEAFGNTYDLARYTGVLPARTRTLVRTPADLDLVTDAADAAVLADHVRLVALLRERVGNLPLLPTVFSPLSVLLELTGTPSYVSALQPGDLRPTDVLAGLLAERPTAVHAGLRAITDTLVTYLGRTREAGADGVFFAVTGTAHRDVASPEQFSELSTPYDDEVLASVQGWRVVHTCGPWAHPEWLDRPGVHAVHWDQTAPGNPTLAEAGRTLRAIPVGGVAHLAAGDGEVATVRDQARAALEGAGRAFLLAPSCSVPPS
;
A
#
# COMPACT_ATOMS: atom_id res chain seq x y z
N MET A 1 -72.76 38.26 20.00
CA MET A 1 -71.93 37.39 20.85
C MET A 1 -71.10 36.53 19.97
N THR A 2 -69.90 36.95 19.69
CA THR A 2 -68.92 36.27 18.87
C THR A 2 -67.86 35.71 19.80
N THR A 3 -67.78 34.38 19.94
CA THR A 3 -66.78 33.69 20.71
C THR A 3 -65.53 33.43 19.85
N ASP A 4 -64.46 34.12 20.22
CA ASP A 4 -63.13 33.98 19.63
C ASP A 4 -62.43 32.78 20.28
N THR A 5 -62.08 31.76 19.48
CA THR A 5 -61.38 30.55 19.93
C THR A 5 -59.92 30.64 19.50
N THR A 6 -59.09 31.20 20.34
CA THR A 6 -57.61 31.25 20.12
C THR A 6 -56.99 29.87 20.34
N THR A 7 -56.60 29.22 19.25
CA THR A 7 -55.87 27.95 19.32
C THR A 7 -54.40 28.22 19.64
N LEU A 8 -53.93 27.82 20.83
CA LEU A 8 -52.53 27.85 21.24
C LEU A 8 -51.73 26.78 20.48
N VAL A 9 -50.86 27.18 19.56
CA VAL A 9 -49.88 26.30 18.88
C VAL A 9 -48.71 26.11 19.85
N ARG A 10 -48.48 24.85 20.31
CA ARG A 10 -47.29 24.46 21.06
C ARG A 10 -46.06 24.55 20.15
N PRO A 11 -44.92 25.13 20.60
CA PRO A 11 -43.69 25.07 19.85
C PRO A 11 -43.17 23.63 19.78
N ALA A 12 -42.71 23.21 18.59
CA ALA A 12 -42.08 21.92 18.38
C ALA A 12 -40.77 21.82 19.20
N GLU A 13 -40.66 20.80 20.02
CA GLU A 13 -39.43 20.49 20.76
C GLU A 13 -38.33 20.12 19.75
N SER A 14 -37.29 20.93 19.69
CA SER A 14 -36.06 20.65 18.94
C SER A 14 -35.36 19.47 19.59
N THR A 15 -35.50 18.25 19.01
CA THR A 15 -34.72 17.10 19.41
C THR A 15 -33.34 17.25 18.79
N THR A 16 -32.39 17.77 19.53
CA THR A 16 -30.97 17.71 19.20
C THR A 16 -30.57 16.22 19.07
N PRO A 17 -29.98 15.77 17.95
CA PRO A 17 -29.57 14.37 17.84
C PRO A 17 -28.55 14.04 18.94
N ILE A 18 -28.82 13.00 19.71
CA ILE A 18 -27.83 12.46 20.67
C ILE A 18 -26.63 12.00 19.86
N PRO A 19 -25.40 12.51 20.10
CA PRO A 19 -24.23 12.07 19.37
C PRO A 19 -24.05 10.57 19.62
N THR A 20 -24.01 9.80 18.51
CA THR A 20 -23.71 8.36 18.57
C THR A 20 -22.34 8.19 19.23
N PRO A 21 -22.21 7.42 20.32
CA PRO A 21 -20.92 7.24 20.97
C PRO A 21 -19.92 6.66 19.97
N THR A 22 -18.78 7.31 19.83
CA THR A 22 -17.67 6.79 19.00
C THR A 22 -17.30 5.42 19.54
N PRO A 23 -17.30 4.36 18.73
CA PRO A 23 -16.97 3.02 19.18
C PRO A 23 -15.60 3.01 19.87
N THR A 24 -15.51 2.40 21.05
CA THR A 24 -14.24 2.24 21.75
C THR A 24 -13.26 1.48 20.84
N PRO A 25 -12.03 2.00 20.61
CA PRO A 25 -11.05 1.32 19.77
C PRO A 25 -10.79 -0.10 20.25
N SER A 26 -10.68 -1.06 19.30
CA SER A 26 -10.32 -2.44 19.62
C SER A 26 -8.93 -2.52 20.29
N PRO A 27 -8.60 -3.57 21.05
CA PRO A 27 -7.24 -3.77 21.56
C PRO A 27 -6.19 -3.75 20.45
N GLN A 28 -6.49 -4.31 19.29
CA GLN A 28 -5.64 -4.33 18.11
C GLN A 28 -5.35 -2.92 17.59
N ARG A 29 -6.40 -2.11 17.40
CA ARG A 29 -6.25 -0.71 16.98
C ARG A 29 -5.42 0.10 17.98
N ARG A 30 -5.72 0.00 19.27
CA ARG A 30 -4.93 0.70 20.30
C ARG A 30 -3.46 0.32 20.27
N ARG A 31 -3.16 -0.96 20.04
CA ARG A 31 -1.79 -1.49 19.93
C ARG A 31 -1.05 -0.92 18.73
N PHE A 32 -1.69 -0.94 17.56
CA PHE A 32 -1.15 -0.37 16.33
C PHE A 32 -0.89 1.14 16.47
N GLU A 33 -1.89 1.90 16.92
CA GLU A 33 -1.79 3.34 17.11
C GLU A 33 -0.74 3.73 18.14
N ALA A 34 -0.71 3.04 19.31
CA ALA A 34 0.30 3.28 20.32
C ALA A 34 1.72 3.10 19.77
N THR A 35 1.95 2.05 18.97
CA THR A 35 3.26 1.81 18.35
C THR A 35 3.66 2.95 17.43
N LEU A 36 2.75 3.41 16.55
CA LEU A 36 3.04 4.45 15.57
C LEU A 36 3.17 5.86 16.16
N THR A 37 2.61 6.08 17.36
CA THR A 37 2.70 7.37 18.07
C THR A 37 3.78 7.41 19.16
N GLY A 38 4.63 6.37 19.24
CA GLY A 38 5.71 6.29 20.24
C GLY A 38 5.23 5.92 21.65
N GLY A 39 3.98 5.45 21.80
CA GLY A 39 3.47 4.88 23.04
C GLY A 39 3.95 3.45 23.27
N THR A 40 3.52 2.87 24.39
CA THR A 40 3.87 1.48 24.76
C THR A 40 2.66 0.57 24.57
N PRO A 41 2.63 -0.28 23.54
CA PRO A 41 1.59 -1.28 23.39
C PRO A 41 1.77 -2.42 24.40
N ASP A 42 0.70 -3.17 24.65
CA ASP A 42 0.74 -4.38 25.51
C ASP A 42 1.57 -5.51 24.90
N ARG A 43 1.71 -5.55 23.58
CA ARG A 43 2.64 -6.38 22.80
C ARG A 43 2.92 -5.75 21.45
N VAL A 44 3.94 -6.24 20.73
CA VAL A 44 4.22 -5.81 19.35
C VAL A 44 3.02 -6.14 18.46
N PRO A 45 2.52 -5.18 17.66
CA PRO A 45 1.47 -5.44 16.68
C PRO A 45 1.96 -6.38 15.59
N VAL A 46 1.11 -7.30 15.16
CA VAL A 46 1.43 -8.31 14.14
C VAL A 46 0.43 -8.30 13.01
N THR A 47 0.93 -8.50 11.80
CA THR A 47 0.13 -8.78 10.60
C THR A 47 0.87 -9.68 9.64
N ALA A 48 0.17 -10.24 8.68
CA ALA A 48 0.73 -10.84 7.48
C ALA A 48 -0.23 -10.64 6.30
N TRP A 49 0.26 -10.80 5.09
CA TRP A 49 -0.53 -10.67 3.86
C TRP A 49 0.01 -11.58 2.76
N GLN A 50 -0.86 -11.97 1.86
CA GLN A 50 -0.54 -12.72 0.65
C GLN A 50 -1.48 -12.28 -0.48
N HIS A 51 -1.18 -12.70 -1.71
CA HIS A 51 -2.12 -12.62 -2.82
C HIS A 51 -3.06 -13.82 -2.78
N HIS A 52 -4.35 -13.57 -2.81
CA HIS A 52 -5.40 -14.58 -2.88
C HIS A 52 -5.84 -14.73 -4.34
N ILE A 53 -4.96 -15.32 -5.17
CA ILE A 53 -5.15 -15.39 -6.63
C ILE A 53 -6.53 -15.94 -7.04
N PRO A 54 -7.09 -17.00 -6.41
CA PRO A 54 -8.42 -17.49 -6.76
C PRO A 54 -9.54 -16.47 -6.55
N GLU A 55 -9.38 -15.58 -5.54
CA GLU A 55 -10.39 -14.61 -5.13
C GLU A 55 -10.16 -13.22 -5.71
N GLU A 56 -8.98 -12.91 -6.29
CA GLU A 56 -8.60 -11.54 -6.74
C GLU A 56 -9.54 -10.93 -7.79
N SER A 57 -10.32 -11.75 -8.50
CA SER A 57 -11.30 -11.30 -9.49
C SER A 57 -12.72 -11.20 -8.94
N ASP A 58 -12.96 -11.60 -7.69
CA ASP A 58 -14.23 -11.52 -6.98
C ASP A 58 -14.03 -10.76 -5.67
N ILE A 59 -14.44 -9.51 -5.68
CA ILE A 59 -14.22 -8.58 -4.55
C ILE A 59 -14.91 -9.02 -3.26
N GLU A 60 -16.09 -9.66 -3.36
CA GLU A 60 -16.80 -10.21 -2.19
C GLU A 60 -16.02 -11.39 -1.61
N ALA A 61 -15.62 -12.34 -2.45
CA ALA A 61 -14.83 -13.50 -2.04
C ALA A 61 -13.47 -13.07 -1.44
N LEU A 62 -12.81 -12.07 -2.04
CA LEU A 62 -11.57 -11.53 -1.52
C LEU A 62 -11.75 -10.88 -0.14
N ALA A 63 -12.82 -10.10 0.04
CA ALA A 63 -13.12 -9.49 1.34
C ALA A 63 -13.41 -10.54 2.41
N ASP A 64 -14.18 -11.59 2.08
CA ASP A 64 -14.48 -12.70 2.99
C ASP A 64 -13.20 -13.45 3.38
N ARG A 65 -12.32 -13.71 2.42
CA ARG A 65 -11.05 -14.39 2.65
C ARG A 65 -10.13 -13.59 3.57
N VAL A 66 -9.91 -12.32 3.29
CA VAL A 66 -9.06 -11.45 4.12
C VAL A 66 -9.62 -11.31 5.54
N ALA A 67 -10.94 -11.17 5.69
CA ALA A 67 -11.58 -11.11 7.00
C ALA A 67 -11.43 -12.41 7.78
N ALA A 68 -11.62 -13.56 7.12
CA ALA A 68 -11.47 -14.89 7.72
C ALA A 68 -10.03 -15.12 8.20
N ASP A 69 -9.02 -14.81 7.37
CA ASP A 69 -7.62 -14.95 7.75
C ASP A 69 -7.26 -13.99 8.90
N THR A 70 -7.77 -12.76 8.87
CA THR A 70 -7.58 -11.79 9.96
C THR A 70 -8.12 -12.33 11.29
N ALA A 71 -9.31 -12.88 11.30
CA ALA A 71 -9.91 -13.48 12.48
C ALA A 71 -9.16 -14.73 12.94
N ARG A 72 -8.79 -15.61 12.00
CA ARG A 72 -8.08 -16.86 12.26
C ARG A 72 -6.73 -16.63 12.92
N PHE A 73 -5.96 -15.66 12.42
CA PHE A 73 -4.59 -15.39 12.88
C PHE A 73 -4.52 -14.28 13.95
N GLY A 74 -5.62 -13.55 14.19
CA GLY A 74 -5.68 -12.48 15.18
C GLY A 74 -4.80 -11.29 14.84
N TRP A 75 -4.73 -10.89 13.57
CA TRP A 75 -3.93 -9.77 13.12
C TRP A 75 -4.38 -8.45 13.73
N ASP A 76 -3.43 -7.55 13.96
CA ASP A 76 -3.67 -6.26 14.63
C ASP A 76 -4.02 -5.14 13.65
N TRP A 77 -3.65 -5.29 12.38
CA TRP A 77 -3.95 -4.38 11.29
C TRP A 77 -3.94 -5.15 9.97
N ILE A 78 -4.52 -4.55 8.95
CA ILE A 78 -4.69 -5.19 7.64
C ILE A 78 -4.03 -4.33 6.58
N LYS A 79 -3.01 -4.87 5.93
CA LYS A 79 -2.56 -4.42 4.61
C LYS A 79 -3.48 -5.07 3.58
N ILE A 80 -4.32 -4.27 2.93
CA ILE A 80 -5.18 -4.75 1.85
C ILE A 80 -4.30 -5.00 0.63
N ASN A 81 -4.23 -6.27 0.20
CA ASN A 81 -3.38 -6.71 -0.89
C ASN A 81 -4.25 -7.06 -2.11
N PRO A 82 -4.47 -6.12 -3.03
CA PRO A 82 -5.26 -6.36 -4.23
C PRO A 82 -4.45 -7.14 -5.27
N ARG A 83 -5.04 -7.43 -6.43
CA ARG A 83 -4.28 -7.95 -7.58
C ARG A 83 -3.10 -7.03 -7.87
N ALA A 84 -1.92 -7.62 -8.08
CA ALA A 84 -0.67 -6.87 -8.20
C ALA A 84 -0.65 -5.85 -9.36
N THR A 85 -1.49 -6.07 -10.38
CA THR A 85 -1.53 -5.28 -11.63
C THR A 85 -2.67 -4.27 -11.71
N TYR A 86 -3.43 -4.08 -10.63
CA TYR A 86 -4.64 -3.25 -10.67
C TYR A 86 -4.40 -1.80 -11.10
N LEU A 87 -3.29 -1.18 -10.68
CA LEU A 87 -2.98 0.19 -11.08
C LEU A 87 -2.60 0.28 -12.57
N PRO A 88 -1.63 -0.48 -13.11
CA PRO A 88 -1.39 -0.43 -14.55
C PRO A 88 -2.61 -0.86 -15.38
N GLU A 89 -3.53 -1.70 -14.86
CA GLU A 89 -4.82 -1.98 -15.51
C GLU A 89 -5.70 -0.74 -15.60
N ALA A 90 -5.76 0.06 -14.53
CA ALA A 90 -6.54 1.29 -14.52
C ALA A 90 -6.13 2.23 -15.66
N PHE A 91 -4.84 2.29 -15.98
CA PHE A 91 -4.31 3.14 -17.05
C PHE A 91 -4.34 2.49 -18.44
N GLY A 92 -4.65 1.19 -18.56
CA GLY A 92 -4.87 0.54 -19.85
C GLY A 92 -3.91 -0.56 -20.26
N ASN A 93 -3.01 -1.02 -19.37
CA ASN A 93 -2.38 -2.32 -19.57
C ASN A 93 -3.48 -3.41 -19.47
N THR A 94 -3.31 -4.51 -20.19
CA THR A 94 -4.23 -5.64 -20.11
C THR A 94 -3.50 -6.94 -19.78
N TYR A 95 -4.20 -7.84 -19.08
CA TYR A 95 -3.65 -9.06 -18.54
C TYR A 95 -4.59 -10.24 -18.74
N ASP A 96 -4.02 -11.43 -18.87
CA ASP A 96 -4.75 -12.69 -18.87
C ASP A 96 -4.81 -13.24 -17.44
N LEU A 97 -5.96 -13.07 -16.80
CA LEU A 97 -6.18 -13.48 -15.42
C LEU A 97 -6.35 -14.99 -15.23
N ALA A 98 -6.25 -15.78 -16.30
CA ALA A 98 -6.18 -17.23 -16.23
C ALA A 98 -4.74 -17.76 -16.19
N ARG A 99 -3.74 -16.91 -16.43
CA ARG A 99 -2.32 -17.30 -16.49
C ARG A 99 -1.48 -16.43 -15.57
N TYR A 100 -0.92 -17.04 -14.54
CA TYR A 100 -0.08 -16.37 -13.56
C TYR A 100 1.35 -16.91 -13.56
N THR A 101 2.33 -16.04 -13.29
CA THR A 101 3.68 -16.39 -12.89
C THR A 101 3.94 -15.76 -11.53
N GLY A 102 4.02 -16.60 -10.49
CA GLY A 102 3.97 -16.13 -9.10
C GLY A 102 2.64 -15.39 -8.84
N VAL A 103 2.72 -14.12 -8.48
CA VAL A 103 1.54 -13.28 -8.18
C VAL A 103 1.14 -12.36 -9.34
N LEU A 104 1.83 -12.45 -10.46
CA LEU A 104 1.60 -11.56 -11.62
C LEU A 104 0.83 -12.29 -12.72
N PRO A 105 -0.34 -11.80 -13.14
CA PRO A 105 -1.03 -12.30 -14.31
C PRO A 105 -0.24 -11.96 -15.58
N ALA A 106 -0.36 -12.81 -16.60
CA ALA A 106 0.37 -12.63 -17.86
C ALA A 106 -0.10 -11.38 -18.59
N ARG A 107 0.81 -10.42 -18.80
CA ARG A 107 0.50 -9.19 -19.53
C ARG A 107 0.23 -9.49 -20.99
N THR A 108 -0.89 -9.01 -21.54
CA THR A 108 -1.30 -9.18 -22.93
C THR A 108 -1.14 -7.90 -23.75
N ARG A 109 -1.14 -6.74 -23.09
CA ARG A 109 -0.91 -5.43 -23.73
C ARG A 109 -0.15 -4.51 -22.79
N THR A 110 0.83 -3.80 -23.35
CA THR A 110 1.55 -2.69 -22.72
C THR A 110 1.02 -1.37 -23.30
N LEU A 111 0.72 -0.39 -22.45
CA LEU A 111 0.20 0.90 -22.89
C LEU A 111 1.29 1.73 -23.58
N VAL A 112 2.43 1.92 -22.93
CA VAL A 112 3.54 2.74 -23.40
C VAL A 112 4.59 1.84 -24.05
N ARG A 113 4.59 1.75 -25.37
CA ARG A 113 5.55 0.94 -26.16
C ARG A 113 6.61 1.80 -26.83
N THR A 114 6.32 3.07 -27.02
CA THR A 114 7.20 4.09 -27.58
C THR A 114 7.12 5.35 -26.73
N PRO A 115 8.11 6.24 -26.78
CA PRO A 115 8.03 7.50 -26.06
C PRO A 115 6.80 8.37 -26.43
N ALA A 116 6.28 8.24 -27.66
CA ALA A 116 5.07 8.94 -28.08
C ALA A 116 3.81 8.46 -27.32
N ASP A 117 3.78 7.19 -26.88
CA ASP A 117 2.64 6.64 -26.15
C ASP A 117 2.50 7.21 -24.74
N LEU A 118 3.49 7.97 -24.22
CA LEU A 118 3.37 8.68 -22.95
C LEU A 118 2.16 9.63 -22.92
N ASP A 119 1.75 10.17 -24.07
CA ASP A 119 0.56 11.02 -24.18
C ASP A 119 -0.75 10.26 -23.91
N LEU A 120 -0.72 8.92 -23.87
CA LEU A 120 -1.87 8.09 -23.51
C LEU A 120 -2.04 7.93 -21.99
N VAL A 121 -1.02 8.31 -21.20
CA VAL A 121 -1.09 8.24 -19.74
C VAL A 121 -1.86 9.47 -19.25
N THR A 122 -3.17 9.29 -19.04
CA THR A 122 -4.09 10.34 -18.60
C THR A 122 -4.79 9.92 -17.32
N ASP A 123 -5.58 10.82 -16.71
CA ASP A 123 -6.34 10.51 -15.50
C ASP A 123 -7.19 9.24 -15.67
N ALA A 124 -7.10 8.34 -14.71
CA ALA A 124 -7.79 7.06 -14.67
C ALA A 124 -8.62 6.86 -13.38
N ALA A 125 -8.92 7.93 -12.65
CA ALA A 125 -9.60 7.84 -11.35
C ALA A 125 -10.98 7.14 -11.42
N ASP A 126 -11.63 7.15 -12.58
CA ASP A 126 -12.92 6.50 -12.79
C ASP A 126 -12.82 5.08 -13.38
N ALA A 127 -11.62 4.51 -13.44
CA ALA A 127 -11.44 3.13 -13.90
C ALA A 127 -12.19 2.14 -12.99
N ALA A 128 -12.89 1.18 -13.61
CA ALA A 128 -13.72 0.19 -12.91
C ALA A 128 -12.92 -0.59 -11.84
N VAL A 129 -11.67 -0.96 -12.15
CA VAL A 129 -10.80 -1.67 -11.20
C VAL A 129 -10.52 -0.87 -9.93
N LEU A 130 -10.44 0.47 -10.00
CA LEU A 130 -10.28 1.32 -8.83
C LEU A 130 -11.58 1.42 -8.02
N ALA A 131 -12.73 1.47 -8.70
CA ALA A 131 -14.04 1.42 -8.03
C ALA A 131 -14.24 0.10 -7.29
N ASP A 132 -13.83 -1.03 -7.88
CA ASP A 132 -13.85 -2.34 -7.23
C ASP A 132 -13.00 -2.36 -5.94
N HIS A 133 -11.83 -1.73 -5.96
CA HIS A 133 -10.98 -1.67 -4.77
C HIS A 133 -11.53 -0.73 -3.69
N VAL A 134 -12.16 0.38 -4.06
CA VAL A 134 -12.90 1.22 -3.10
C VAL A 134 -14.00 0.39 -2.43
N ARG A 135 -14.73 -0.42 -3.22
CA ARG A 135 -15.73 -1.35 -2.69
C ARG A 135 -15.10 -2.40 -1.77
N LEU A 136 -13.94 -2.97 -2.12
CA LEU A 136 -13.22 -3.91 -1.25
C LEU A 136 -12.91 -3.30 0.12
N VAL A 137 -12.48 -2.03 0.17
CA VAL A 137 -12.24 -1.32 1.44
C VAL A 137 -13.53 -1.23 2.26
N ALA A 138 -14.66 -0.85 1.64
CA ALA A 138 -15.96 -0.74 2.32
C ALA A 138 -16.41 -2.11 2.88
N LEU A 139 -16.33 -3.17 2.08
CA LEU A 139 -16.67 -4.52 2.50
C LEU A 139 -15.79 -5.01 3.65
N LEU A 140 -14.49 -4.76 3.59
CA LEU A 140 -13.59 -5.10 4.70
C LEU A 140 -13.93 -4.29 5.95
N ARG A 141 -14.24 -3.00 5.85
CA ARG A 141 -14.67 -2.19 6.99
C ARG A 141 -15.90 -2.77 7.67
N GLU A 142 -16.88 -3.23 6.91
CA GLU A 142 -18.08 -3.90 7.45
C GLU A 142 -17.73 -5.21 8.19
N ARG A 143 -16.82 -6.03 7.62
CA ARG A 143 -16.48 -7.37 8.15
C ARG A 143 -15.56 -7.33 9.37
N VAL A 144 -14.60 -6.39 9.40
CA VAL A 144 -13.56 -6.37 10.44
C VAL A 144 -13.73 -5.25 11.48
N GLY A 145 -14.83 -4.50 11.38
CA GLY A 145 -15.14 -3.42 12.33
C GLY A 145 -14.09 -2.31 12.32
N ASN A 146 -13.48 -2.02 13.45
CA ASN A 146 -12.56 -0.90 13.61
C ASN A 146 -11.07 -1.30 13.57
N LEU A 147 -10.71 -2.45 13.01
CA LEU A 147 -9.30 -2.77 12.76
C LEU A 147 -8.68 -1.76 11.78
N PRO A 148 -7.39 -1.38 11.95
CA PRO A 148 -6.72 -0.51 10.99
C PRO A 148 -6.65 -1.15 9.60
N LEU A 149 -7.14 -0.43 8.58
CA LEU A 149 -7.16 -0.85 7.18
C LEU A 149 -6.27 0.06 6.35
N LEU A 150 -5.27 -0.51 5.68
CA LEU A 150 -4.31 0.19 4.84
C LEU A 150 -4.32 -0.40 3.42
N PRO A 151 -5.03 0.22 2.45
CA PRO A 151 -4.95 -0.19 1.06
C PRO A 151 -3.52 -0.04 0.55
N THR A 152 -3.06 -1.02 -0.25
CA THR A 152 -1.77 -0.95 -0.92
C THR A 152 -1.90 -0.08 -2.16
N VAL A 153 -1.02 0.92 -2.30
CA VAL A 153 -0.91 1.79 -3.47
C VAL A 153 0.54 1.82 -3.93
N PHE A 154 0.77 1.72 -5.24
CA PHE A 154 2.12 1.81 -5.80
C PHE A 154 2.48 3.26 -6.13
N SER A 155 3.77 3.59 -6.04
CA SER A 155 4.26 4.94 -6.37
C SER A 155 4.03 5.26 -7.86
N PRO A 156 3.87 6.55 -8.22
CA PRO A 156 3.71 6.96 -9.60
C PRO A 156 4.83 6.45 -10.51
N LEU A 157 6.08 6.45 -10.06
CA LEU A 157 7.21 5.91 -10.83
C LEU A 157 7.08 4.40 -11.05
N SER A 158 6.67 3.64 -10.03
CA SER A 158 6.43 2.20 -10.16
C SER A 158 5.35 1.90 -11.19
N VAL A 159 4.25 2.66 -11.16
CA VAL A 159 3.16 2.53 -12.14
C VAL A 159 3.65 2.88 -13.55
N LEU A 160 4.41 3.97 -13.71
CA LEU A 160 4.96 4.36 -15.02
C LEU A 160 5.84 3.27 -15.62
N LEU A 161 6.75 2.67 -14.82
CA LEU A 161 7.57 1.55 -15.28
C LEU A 161 6.72 0.36 -15.75
N GLU A 162 5.71 -0.03 -14.98
CA GLU A 162 4.79 -1.10 -15.38
C GLU A 162 4.04 -0.76 -16.68
N LEU A 163 3.69 0.51 -16.90
CA LEU A 163 3.04 0.96 -18.14
C LEU A 163 3.97 0.89 -19.35
N THR A 164 5.28 0.98 -19.16
CA THR A 164 6.27 0.76 -20.23
C THR A 164 6.59 -0.72 -20.45
N GLY A 165 6.09 -1.59 -19.61
CA GLY A 165 6.45 -3.00 -19.60
C GLY A 165 7.80 -3.34 -18.97
N THR A 166 8.44 -2.34 -18.38
CA THR A 166 9.73 -2.50 -17.71
C THR A 166 9.51 -3.01 -16.29
N PRO A 167 10.24 -4.06 -15.87
CA PRO A 167 10.14 -4.53 -14.49
C PRO A 167 10.57 -3.45 -13.50
N SER A 168 9.80 -3.28 -12.43
CA SER A 168 10.12 -2.39 -11.31
C SER A 168 10.97 -3.08 -10.22
N TYR A 169 11.46 -4.30 -10.48
CA TYR A 169 12.28 -5.11 -9.58
C TYR A 169 13.51 -5.66 -10.29
N VAL A 170 14.66 -5.55 -9.67
CA VAL A 170 15.91 -6.13 -10.20
C VAL A 170 15.82 -7.64 -10.35
N SER A 171 15.17 -8.32 -9.40
CA SER A 171 14.98 -9.77 -9.43
C SER A 171 14.11 -10.27 -10.59
N ALA A 172 13.35 -9.40 -11.23
CA ALA A 172 12.51 -9.73 -12.38
C ALA A 172 13.23 -9.52 -13.71
N LEU A 173 14.43 -8.90 -13.73
CA LEU A 173 15.21 -8.66 -14.94
C LEU A 173 15.80 -9.98 -15.46
N GLN A 174 15.64 -10.21 -16.77
CA GLN A 174 16.22 -11.34 -17.46
C GLN A 174 17.47 -10.92 -18.24
N PRO A 175 18.38 -11.84 -18.55
CA PRO A 175 19.52 -11.53 -19.44
C PRO A 175 19.02 -11.00 -20.79
N GLY A 176 19.46 -9.79 -21.14
CA GLY A 176 19.07 -9.11 -22.36
C GLY A 176 17.95 -8.09 -22.23
N ASP A 177 17.30 -7.99 -21.07
CA ASP A 177 16.35 -6.92 -20.80
C ASP A 177 17.07 -5.55 -20.73
N LEU A 178 16.38 -4.53 -21.20
CA LEU A 178 16.83 -3.14 -20.96
C LEU A 178 16.76 -2.85 -19.45
N ARG A 179 17.78 -2.21 -18.93
CA ARG A 179 17.77 -1.77 -17.53
C ARG A 179 16.73 -0.67 -17.34
N PRO A 180 15.97 -0.69 -16.26
CA PRO A 180 14.99 0.37 -15.97
C PRO A 180 15.62 1.77 -15.96
N THR A 181 16.86 1.92 -15.45
CA THR A 181 17.63 3.19 -15.51
C THR A 181 17.82 3.68 -16.93
N ASP A 182 18.11 2.80 -17.88
CA ASP A 182 18.35 3.17 -19.29
C ASP A 182 17.02 3.53 -19.98
N VAL A 183 15.94 2.82 -19.66
CA VAL A 183 14.58 3.15 -20.14
C VAL A 183 14.17 4.54 -19.66
N LEU A 184 14.34 4.82 -18.38
CA LEU A 184 14.00 6.13 -17.81
C LEU A 184 14.88 7.24 -18.42
N ALA A 185 16.18 7.01 -18.57
CA ALA A 185 17.09 7.96 -19.20
C ALA A 185 16.71 8.24 -20.67
N GLY A 186 16.34 7.20 -21.43
CA GLY A 186 15.85 7.35 -22.81
C GLY A 186 14.58 8.15 -22.91
N LEU A 187 13.58 7.86 -22.08
CA LEU A 187 12.31 8.61 -22.03
C LEU A 187 12.53 10.07 -21.67
N LEU A 188 13.37 10.35 -20.65
CA LEU A 188 13.73 11.72 -20.27
C LEU A 188 14.48 12.47 -21.36
N ALA A 189 15.43 11.82 -22.05
CA ALA A 189 16.18 12.45 -23.14
C ALA A 189 15.29 12.82 -24.33
N GLU A 190 14.29 11.99 -24.63
CA GLU A 190 13.43 12.15 -25.82
C GLU A 190 12.19 13.01 -25.51
N ARG A 191 11.52 12.77 -24.37
CA ARG A 191 10.24 13.41 -24.03
C ARG A 191 10.10 13.79 -22.55
N PRO A 192 11.00 14.63 -22.00
CA PRO A 192 11.00 14.93 -20.55
C PRO A 192 9.65 15.48 -20.07
N THR A 193 9.04 16.41 -20.82
CA THR A 193 7.74 16.97 -20.45
C THR A 193 6.63 15.93 -20.41
N ALA A 194 6.61 14.96 -21.34
CA ALA A 194 5.61 13.92 -21.34
C ALA A 194 5.80 12.90 -20.20
N VAL A 195 7.05 12.60 -19.81
CA VAL A 195 7.34 11.80 -18.61
C VAL A 195 6.73 12.44 -17.38
N HIS A 196 7.00 13.72 -17.15
CA HIS A 196 6.45 14.46 -16.01
C HIS A 196 4.93 14.62 -16.08
N ALA A 197 4.36 14.80 -17.29
CA ALA A 197 2.90 14.84 -17.48
C ALA A 197 2.25 13.49 -17.13
N GLY A 198 2.86 12.37 -17.55
CA GLY A 198 2.39 11.04 -17.19
C GLY A 198 2.45 10.76 -15.69
N LEU A 199 3.58 11.10 -15.04
CA LEU A 199 3.71 11.00 -13.58
C LEU A 199 2.68 11.87 -12.87
N ARG A 200 2.38 13.07 -13.37
CA ARG A 200 1.34 13.94 -12.83
C ARG A 200 -0.05 13.29 -12.94
N ALA A 201 -0.41 12.78 -14.12
CA ALA A 201 -1.70 12.12 -14.33
C ALA A 201 -1.88 10.90 -13.39
N ILE A 202 -0.79 10.12 -13.19
CA ILE A 202 -0.82 9.01 -12.23
C ILE A 202 -1.01 9.53 -10.81
N THR A 203 -0.30 10.58 -10.40
CA THR A 203 -0.40 11.21 -9.08
C THR A 203 -1.83 11.67 -8.80
N ASP A 204 -2.43 12.43 -9.72
CA ASP A 204 -3.79 12.97 -9.59
C ASP A 204 -4.82 11.84 -9.46
N THR A 205 -4.67 10.79 -10.25
CA THR A 205 -5.47 9.55 -10.14
C THR A 205 -5.37 8.94 -8.75
N LEU A 206 -4.14 8.78 -8.22
CA LEU A 206 -3.92 8.16 -6.91
C LEU A 206 -4.44 9.02 -5.77
N VAL A 207 -4.30 10.35 -5.84
CA VAL A 207 -4.87 11.29 -4.85
C VAL A 207 -6.40 11.16 -4.80
N THR A 208 -7.04 11.13 -5.96
CA THR A 208 -8.51 10.94 -6.05
C THR A 208 -8.93 9.58 -5.51
N TYR A 209 -8.24 8.52 -5.91
CA TYR A 209 -8.50 7.16 -5.44
C TYR A 209 -8.35 7.03 -3.92
N LEU A 210 -7.30 7.60 -3.33
CA LEU A 210 -7.07 7.59 -1.88
C LEU A 210 -8.16 8.35 -1.11
N GLY A 211 -8.67 9.46 -1.66
CA GLY A 211 -9.84 10.14 -1.10
C GLY A 211 -11.05 9.21 -1.01
N ARG A 212 -11.35 8.49 -2.09
CA ARG A 212 -12.46 7.52 -2.14
C ARG A 212 -12.25 6.33 -1.19
N THR A 213 -11.03 5.80 -1.08
CA THR A 213 -10.75 4.69 -0.13
C THR A 213 -10.90 5.13 1.32
N ARG A 214 -10.56 6.38 1.64
CA ARG A 214 -10.79 6.95 2.95
C ARG A 214 -12.28 7.04 3.26
N GLU A 215 -13.09 7.55 2.35
CA GLU A 215 -14.55 7.61 2.49
C GLU A 215 -15.15 6.22 2.69
N ALA A 216 -14.57 5.21 2.04
CA ALA A 216 -14.92 3.80 2.21
C ALA A 216 -14.42 3.19 3.55
N GLY A 217 -13.64 3.91 4.34
CA GLY A 217 -13.23 3.51 5.69
C GLY A 217 -11.77 3.09 5.85
N ALA A 218 -10.88 3.41 4.91
CA ALA A 218 -9.44 3.22 5.10
C ALA A 218 -8.90 4.15 6.21
N ASP A 219 -7.94 3.66 7.00
CA ASP A 219 -7.28 4.40 8.08
C ASP A 219 -5.95 5.04 7.65
N GLY A 220 -5.56 4.86 6.41
CA GLY A 220 -4.30 5.33 5.86
C GLY A 220 -3.94 4.59 4.58
N VAL A 221 -2.65 4.45 4.31
CA VAL A 221 -2.12 3.80 3.10
C VAL A 221 -0.91 2.92 3.42
N PHE A 222 -0.79 1.81 2.72
CA PHE A 222 0.46 1.08 2.54
C PHE A 222 1.02 1.44 1.15
N PHE A 223 1.95 2.39 1.13
CA PHE A 223 2.48 2.98 -0.10
C PHE A 223 3.76 2.27 -0.52
N ALA A 224 3.76 1.61 -1.66
CA ALA A 224 4.88 0.80 -2.13
C ALA A 224 5.60 1.45 -3.32
N VAL A 225 6.87 1.78 -3.13
CA VAL A 225 7.75 2.18 -4.24
C VAL A 225 8.30 0.97 -5.00
N THR A 226 7.82 -0.24 -4.64
CA THR A 226 8.27 -1.51 -5.21
C THR A 226 9.79 -1.65 -5.13
N GLY A 227 10.49 -1.96 -6.22
CA GLY A 227 11.95 -2.02 -6.28
C GLY A 227 12.61 -0.73 -6.79
N THR A 228 11.88 0.40 -6.90
CA THR A 228 12.45 1.64 -7.46
C THR A 228 13.47 2.32 -6.53
N ALA A 229 13.44 2.04 -5.22
CA ALA A 229 14.50 2.46 -4.31
C ALA A 229 15.73 1.53 -4.39
N HIS A 230 16.14 1.18 -5.61
CA HIS A 230 17.32 0.37 -5.93
C HIS A 230 18.07 1.02 -7.10
N ARG A 231 19.40 1.16 -6.98
CA ARG A 231 20.24 1.93 -7.92
C ARG A 231 20.21 1.42 -9.37
N ASP A 232 19.91 0.15 -9.59
CA ASP A 232 19.80 -0.44 -10.94
C ASP A 232 18.38 -0.30 -11.53
N VAL A 233 17.39 0.15 -10.74
CA VAL A 233 16.02 0.43 -11.18
C VAL A 233 15.79 1.92 -11.40
N ALA A 234 16.24 2.74 -10.45
CA ALA A 234 16.32 4.19 -10.59
C ALA A 234 17.60 4.68 -9.92
N SER A 235 18.41 5.49 -10.60
CA SER A 235 19.55 6.12 -9.95
C SER A 235 19.07 7.05 -8.82
N PRO A 236 19.94 7.43 -7.86
CA PRO A 236 19.54 8.38 -6.83
C PRO A 236 18.97 9.69 -7.40
N GLU A 237 19.52 10.16 -8.51
CA GLU A 237 19.07 11.37 -9.22
C GLU A 237 17.70 11.14 -9.85
N GLN A 238 17.52 10.01 -10.56
CA GLN A 238 16.23 9.61 -11.15
C GLN A 238 15.15 9.41 -10.07
N PHE A 239 15.48 8.76 -8.95
CA PHE A 239 14.56 8.61 -7.84
C PHE A 239 14.15 9.96 -7.23
N SER A 240 15.13 10.87 -7.05
CA SER A 240 14.88 12.22 -6.56
C SER A 240 14.03 13.07 -7.50
N GLU A 241 14.18 12.91 -8.82
CA GLU A 241 13.45 13.66 -9.84
C GLU A 241 12.08 13.06 -10.15
N LEU A 242 11.99 11.72 -10.30
CA LEU A 242 10.83 11.04 -10.87
C LEU A 242 9.95 10.34 -9.84
N SER A 243 10.45 10.08 -8.62
CA SER A 243 9.68 9.42 -7.55
C SER A 243 9.33 10.41 -6.45
N THR A 244 10.35 11.00 -5.81
CA THR A 244 10.18 11.79 -4.58
C THR A 244 9.09 12.87 -4.65
N PRO A 245 9.02 13.79 -5.64
CA PRO A 245 8.04 14.87 -5.63
C PRO A 245 6.60 14.36 -5.81
N TYR A 246 6.43 13.32 -6.60
CA TYR A 246 5.13 12.70 -6.85
C TYR A 246 4.65 11.84 -5.69
N ASP A 247 5.57 11.07 -5.09
CA ASP A 247 5.31 10.29 -3.89
C ASP A 247 4.91 11.18 -2.71
N ASP A 248 5.62 12.30 -2.53
CA ASP A 248 5.34 13.25 -1.45
C ASP A 248 3.96 13.88 -1.60
N GLU A 249 3.52 14.18 -2.82
CA GLU A 249 2.18 14.71 -3.07
C GLU A 249 1.10 13.67 -2.78
N VAL A 250 1.28 12.42 -3.23
CA VAL A 250 0.36 11.32 -2.90
C VAL A 250 0.30 11.13 -1.39
N LEU A 251 1.43 11.04 -0.71
CA LEU A 251 1.49 10.86 0.74
C LEU A 251 0.92 12.05 1.51
N ALA A 252 1.10 13.28 1.03
CA ALA A 252 0.51 14.47 1.66
C ALA A 252 -1.02 14.48 1.59
N SER A 253 -1.63 13.88 0.56
CA SER A 253 -3.09 13.75 0.44
C SER A 253 -3.71 12.78 1.46
N VAL A 254 -2.91 11.87 2.02
CA VAL A 254 -3.38 10.83 2.94
C VAL A 254 -3.68 11.43 4.31
N GLN A 255 -4.92 11.36 4.72
CA GLN A 255 -5.33 11.67 6.08
C GLN A 255 -5.36 10.37 6.90
N GLY A 256 -4.30 10.11 7.66
CA GLY A 256 -4.16 8.89 8.44
C GLY A 256 -2.75 8.31 8.39
N TRP A 257 -2.65 7.01 8.57
CA TRP A 257 -1.37 6.32 8.68
C TRP A 257 -0.69 6.15 7.32
N ARG A 258 0.59 6.45 7.25
CA ARG A 258 1.43 6.32 6.06
C ARG A 258 2.52 5.31 6.36
N VAL A 259 2.32 4.07 5.92
CA VAL A 259 3.32 3.01 5.93
C VAL A 259 3.90 2.94 4.53
N VAL A 260 5.19 3.12 4.38
CA VAL A 260 5.86 3.07 3.07
C VAL A 260 6.69 1.79 2.95
N HIS A 261 6.84 1.29 1.72
CA HIS A 261 7.49 0.01 1.45
C HIS A 261 8.43 0.09 0.25
N THR A 262 9.62 -0.49 0.40
CA THR A 262 10.50 -0.88 -0.70
C THR A 262 10.77 -2.38 -0.66
N CYS A 263 11.00 -2.99 -1.82
CA CYS A 263 11.13 -4.43 -1.98
C CYS A 263 12.48 -4.82 -2.61
N GLY A 264 12.88 -6.06 -2.35
CA GLY A 264 14.07 -6.66 -2.94
C GLY A 264 15.37 -6.41 -2.17
N PRO A 265 16.48 -7.02 -2.65
CA PRO A 265 17.81 -6.81 -2.09
C PRO A 265 18.35 -5.42 -2.45
N TRP A 266 19.33 -4.95 -1.68
CA TRP A 266 20.01 -3.67 -1.90
C TRP A 266 19.04 -2.48 -2.03
N ALA A 267 17.87 -2.58 -1.37
CA ALA A 267 16.91 -1.50 -1.26
C ALA A 267 17.42 -0.41 -0.32
N HIS A 268 16.95 0.81 -0.55
CA HIS A 268 17.32 1.99 0.22
C HIS A 268 16.12 2.47 1.07
N PRO A 269 15.76 1.81 2.21
CA PRO A 269 14.64 2.23 3.05
C PRO A 269 14.82 3.65 3.60
N GLU A 270 16.06 4.14 3.74
CA GLU A 270 16.37 5.50 4.18
C GLU A 270 15.91 6.58 3.18
N TRP A 271 15.73 6.26 1.89
CA TRP A 271 15.17 7.19 0.91
C TRP A 271 13.69 7.47 1.17
N LEU A 272 13.03 6.58 1.91
CA LEU A 272 11.60 6.64 2.22
C LEU A 272 11.32 7.27 3.60
N ASP A 273 12.34 7.47 4.44
CA ASP A 273 12.20 8.04 5.79
C ASP A 273 12.05 9.57 5.74
N ARG A 274 10.91 10.02 5.24
CA ARG A 274 10.60 11.43 4.99
C ARG A 274 9.59 11.96 6.01
N PRO A 275 9.51 13.31 6.19
CA PRO A 275 8.51 13.91 7.08
C PRO A 275 7.08 13.45 6.75
N GLY A 276 6.33 13.05 7.77
CA GLY A 276 4.96 12.58 7.62
C GLY A 276 4.83 11.08 7.35
N VAL A 277 5.92 10.35 7.07
CA VAL A 277 5.93 8.87 7.06
C VAL A 277 5.93 8.36 8.50
N HIS A 278 5.00 7.45 8.82
CA HIS A 278 4.87 6.87 10.16
C HIS A 278 5.68 5.59 10.33
N ALA A 279 5.74 4.76 9.28
CA ALA A 279 6.49 3.51 9.32
C ALA A 279 7.10 3.17 7.96
N VAL A 280 8.25 2.49 7.98
CA VAL A 280 8.97 2.02 6.79
C VAL A 280 9.08 0.50 6.84
N HIS A 281 8.69 -0.14 5.75
CA HIS A 281 8.74 -1.59 5.55
C HIS A 281 9.74 -1.96 4.45
N TRP A 282 10.57 -2.97 4.71
CA TRP A 282 11.50 -3.54 3.73
C TRP A 282 11.84 -4.98 4.09
N ASP A 283 12.52 -5.69 3.21
CA ASP A 283 13.04 -7.04 3.50
C ASP A 283 14.40 -6.94 4.21
N GLN A 284 14.39 -6.97 5.53
CA GLN A 284 15.60 -6.93 6.36
C GLN A 284 16.44 -8.22 6.26
N THR A 285 15.93 -9.28 5.61
CA THR A 285 16.65 -10.54 5.39
C THR A 285 17.36 -10.61 4.04
N ALA A 286 17.01 -9.70 3.12
CA ALA A 286 17.61 -9.64 1.79
C ALA A 286 19.03 -9.06 1.83
N PRO A 287 19.93 -9.50 0.95
CA PRO A 287 21.29 -8.99 0.87
C PRO A 287 21.37 -7.47 0.73
N GLY A 288 22.28 -6.83 1.48
CA GLY A 288 22.54 -5.39 1.40
C GLY A 288 21.55 -4.50 2.14
N ASN A 289 20.47 -5.05 2.66
CA ASN A 289 19.48 -4.30 3.42
C ASN A 289 19.88 -4.19 4.90
N PRO A 290 19.54 -3.07 5.58
CA PRO A 290 19.76 -2.93 7.00
C PRO A 290 18.87 -3.89 7.80
N THR A 291 19.38 -4.39 8.92
CA THR A 291 18.59 -5.10 9.91
C THR A 291 17.60 -4.17 10.62
N LEU A 292 16.60 -4.72 11.30
CA LEU A 292 15.67 -3.90 12.12
C LEU A 292 16.42 -3.10 13.19
N ALA A 293 17.47 -3.68 13.81
CA ALA A 293 18.28 -3.01 14.81
C ALA A 293 19.09 -1.84 14.25
N GLU A 294 19.66 -1.98 13.04
CA GLU A 294 20.40 -0.92 12.36
C GLU A 294 19.46 0.21 11.96
N ALA A 295 18.35 -0.12 11.27
CA ALA A 295 17.35 0.83 10.87
C ALA A 295 16.70 1.55 12.07
N GLY A 296 16.48 0.83 13.17
CA GLY A 296 15.94 1.41 14.41
C GLY A 296 16.82 2.52 15.02
N ARG A 297 18.11 2.58 14.68
CA ARG A 297 19.04 3.64 15.10
C ARG A 297 19.10 4.82 14.13
N THR A 298 18.73 4.63 12.88
CA THR A 298 18.94 5.61 11.81
C THR A 298 17.65 6.19 11.28
N LEU A 299 16.57 5.40 11.18
CA LEU A 299 15.28 5.88 10.69
C LEU A 299 14.51 6.62 11.78
N ARG A 300 13.79 7.67 11.42
CA ARG A 300 12.80 8.35 12.27
C ARG A 300 11.50 7.55 12.35
N ALA A 301 11.06 7.05 11.21
CA ALA A 301 9.85 6.25 11.08
C ALA A 301 9.99 4.89 11.81
N ILE A 302 8.86 4.31 12.19
CA ILE A 302 8.79 3.00 12.86
C ILE A 302 9.16 1.90 11.86
N PRO A 303 10.13 1.01 12.19
CA PRO A 303 10.44 -0.14 11.34
C PRO A 303 9.28 -1.14 11.26
N VAL A 304 9.10 -1.75 10.09
CA VAL A 304 8.14 -2.85 9.87
C VAL A 304 8.87 -4.02 9.24
N GLY A 305 8.72 -5.22 9.80
CA GLY A 305 9.36 -6.44 9.28
C GLY A 305 9.55 -7.47 10.38
N GLY A 306 10.56 -8.32 10.26
CA GLY A 306 10.96 -9.28 11.30
C GLY A 306 10.94 -10.74 10.88
N VAL A 307 10.21 -11.11 9.82
CA VAL A 307 10.09 -12.49 9.35
C VAL A 307 10.30 -12.56 7.84
N ALA A 308 11.12 -13.50 7.37
CA ALA A 308 11.28 -13.75 5.95
C ALA A 308 9.98 -14.32 5.35
N HIS A 309 9.46 -13.66 4.31
CA HIS A 309 8.19 -14.04 3.68
C HIS A 309 8.25 -15.43 3.03
N LEU A 310 9.41 -15.86 2.50
CA LEU A 310 9.59 -17.19 1.91
C LEU A 310 9.49 -18.27 2.99
N ALA A 311 10.19 -18.12 4.13
CA ALA A 311 10.10 -19.06 5.24
C ALA A 311 8.65 -19.20 5.76
N ALA A 312 7.90 -18.09 5.78
CA ALA A 312 6.49 -18.12 6.15
C ALA A 312 5.64 -18.88 5.11
N GLY A 313 5.92 -18.71 3.81
CA GLY A 313 5.24 -19.42 2.71
C GLY A 313 5.52 -20.91 2.69
N ASP A 314 6.77 -21.30 2.95
CA ASP A 314 7.21 -22.70 2.97
C ASP A 314 6.76 -23.44 4.24
N GLY A 315 6.12 -22.75 5.20
CA GLY A 315 5.62 -23.33 6.43
C GLY A 315 6.74 -23.71 7.42
N GLU A 316 7.88 -23.07 7.34
CA GLU A 316 9.03 -23.28 8.23
C GLU A 316 8.78 -22.69 9.64
N VAL A 317 7.87 -23.28 10.40
CA VAL A 317 7.40 -22.79 11.71
C VAL A 317 8.54 -22.49 12.68
N ALA A 318 9.57 -23.32 12.71
CA ALA A 318 10.73 -23.11 13.60
C ALA A 318 11.50 -21.85 13.19
N THR A 319 11.84 -21.73 11.92
CA THR A 319 12.52 -20.56 11.33
C THR A 319 11.74 -19.27 11.57
N VAL A 320 10.43 -19.27 11.29
CA VAL A 320 9.54 -18.11 11.52
C VAL A 320 9.53 -17.70 13.00
N ARG A 321 9.43 -18.69 13.91
CA ARG A 321 9.45 -18.44 15.35
C ARG A 321 10.78 -17.83 15.83
N ASP A 322 11.90 -18.36 15.34
CA ASP A 322 13.23 -17.90 15.73
C ASP A 322 13.50 -16.50 15.18
N GLN A 323 13.09 -16.20 13.94
CA GLN A 323 13.18 -14.87 13.36
C GLN A 323 12.30 -13.87 14.11
N ALA A 324 11.05 -14.21 14.44
CA ALA A 324 10.17 -13.35 15.23
C ALA A 324 10.76 -13.07 16.62
N ARG A 325 11.35 -14.08 17.29
CA ARG A 325 12.02 -13.90 18.58
C ARG A 325 13.24 -12.99 18.45
N ALA A 326 14.09 -13.21 17.46
CA ALA A 326 15.24 -12.36 17.19
C ALA A 326 14.83 -10.91 16.91
N ALA A 327 13.73 -10.69 16.17
CA ALA A 327 13.19 -9.35 15.92
C ALA A 327 12.71 -8.69 17.22
N LEU A 328 11.99 -9.43 18.09
CA LEU A 328 11.52 -8.93 19.39
C LEU A 328 12.67 -8.54 20.32
N GLU A 329 13.76 -9.30 20.33
CA GLU A 329 14.94 -9.06 21.16
C GLU A 329 15.86 -7.98 20.57
N GLY A 330 15.97 -7.93 19.23
CA GLY A 330 16.99 -7.16 18.52
C GLY A 330 16.54 -5.80 17.99
N ALA A 331 15.26 -5.52 17.88
CA ALA A 331 14.79 -4.28 17.26
C ALA A 331 15.20 -3.00 18.02
N GLY A 332 15.42 -3.09 19.33
CA GLY A 332 15.92 -2.00 20.18
C GLY A 332 14.96 -0.82 20.37
N ARG A 333 13.81 -0.80 19.66
CA ARG A 333 12.74 0.18 19.75
C ARG A 333 11.41 -0.42 19.29
N ALA A 334 10.33 0.35 19.41
CA ALA A 334 9.02 -0.04 18.88
C ALA A 334 9.09 -0.35 17.36
N PHE A 335 8.42 -1.41 16.93
CA PHE A 335 8.30 -1.83 15.53
C PHE A 335 6.98 -2.57 15.30
N LEU A 336 6.62 -2.79 14.03
CA LEU A 336 5.51 -3.64 13.64
C LEU A 336 6.07 -4.97 13.11
N LEU A 337 5.64 -6.09 13.69
CA LEU A 337 6.05 -7.42 13.24
C LEU A 337 5.25 -7.82 11.99
N ALA A 338 5.95 -8.10 10.91
CA ALA A 338 5.35 -8.47 9.64
C ALA A 338 6.31 -9.36 8.82
N PRO A 339 5.81 -10.09 7.81
CA PRO A 339 6.67 -10.71 6.81
C PRO A 339 7.40 -9.63 5.99
N SER A 340 8.57 -9.95 5.48
CA SER A 340 9.44 -9.04 4.71
C SER A 340 8.86 -8.64 3.33
N CYS A 341 7.90 -9.40 2.82
CA CYS A 341 7.11 -9.10 1.63
C CYS A 341 5.80 -9.89 1.68
N SER A 342 5.04 -9.93 0.58
CA SER A 342 3.87 -10.80 0.45
C SER A 342 4.28 -12.26 0.62
N VAL A 343 3.62 -12.97 1.55
CA VAL A 343 3.81 -14.41 1.71
C VAL A 343 3.38 -15.09 0.40
N PRO A 344 4.15 -16.04 -0.15
CA PRO A 344 3.74 -16.78 -1.34
C PRO A 344 2.35 -17.38 -1.17
N PRO A 345 1.53 -17.36 -2.23
CA PRO A 345 0.22 -18.04 -2.20
C PRO A 345 0.44 -19.54 -1.99
N SER A 346 -0.35 -20.13 -1.10
CA SER A 346 -0.35 -21.58 -0.81
C SER A 346 -1.11 -22.38 -1.85
#